data_22e796164cca204af7d5324d66fc7e14
#
_entry.id   22e796164cca204af7d5324d66fc7e14
#
_cell.length_a   1.000
_cell.length_b   1.000
_cell.length_c   1.000
_cell.angle_alpha   90.00
_cell.angle_beta   90.00
_cell.angle_gamma   90.00
#
_symmetry.space_group_name_H-M   'P 1'
#
loop_
_entity.id
_entity.type
_entity.pdbx_description
1 polymer ?
#
loop_
_entity_poly.entity_id
_entity_poly.type
_entity_poly.pdbx_seq_one_letter_code
_entity_poly.pdbx_strand_id
1 'polypeptide(L)'
;MDVARQEEEELLDYDDEEQANNTAGDQVVAAQDGATKKGGYVSIHSSGFRDFLLKPELLRAITDCGFEHPSEVQHECITQAIVGMDILCQAKSGMGKTAVFVLATLHLINPELDQTLVLVMCHTRELAFQISKEYERFSKYMPQIRVSVFFGGMSISQDEKTLKQKTPHIVVGTPGRILALVRNKSLSLKHLKHFVLDECDKMLEQLDMRRDVQEIFKATPHEKQVLMFSATLSKEIRPVCKKFMQDPLEVYVDDEKKLTLHGLQQYFVRLKDTEKNRKLFELLDSLEFNQVVIFVKNIQRCEALRSLLVEQNFPAIAIHRAMEQSERLEKYQQFKDCQQRILVATNLFGRGMDIERVNIVFNYDMPEDSDTYLHRVARAGRFGTKGLAITFVSEDKDATILDEVQSRFDVEIPTLPDEIDISSYIEGR
;
A
#
# COMPACT_ATOMS: atom_id res chain seq x y z
N MET A 1 25.43 -4.62 -24.09
CA MET A 1 25.68 -3.91 -22.81
C MET A 1 25.53 -2.40 -22.92
N ASP A 2 25.57 -1.82 -24.11
CA ASP A 2 25.49 -0.35 -24.32
C ASP A 2 24.05 0.21 -24.44
N VAL A 3 23.06 -0.59 -24.77
CA VAL A 3 21.67 -0.11 -24.93
C VAL A 3 20.99 0.12 -23.56
N ALA A 4 21.32 -0.67 -22.54
CA ALA A 4 20.75 -0.51 -21.19
C ALA A 4 21.31 0.73 -20.46
N ARG A 5 22.51 1.21 -20.82
CA ARG A 5 23.11 2.41 -20.22
C ARG A 5 22.56 3.72 -20.79
N GLN A 6 22.14 3.72 -22.06
CA GLN A 6 21.55 4.91 -22.70
C GLN A 6 20.10 5.18 -22.25
N GLU A 7 19.36 4.16 -21.78
CA GLU A 7 17.99 4.35 -21.27
C GLU A 7 17.94 4.88 -19.83
N GLU A 8 19.04 4.83 -19.06
CA GLU A 8 19.12 5.43 -17.73
C GLU A 8 19.37 6.96 -17.75
N GLU A 9 19.89 7.51 -18.85
CA GLU A 9 20.20 8.94 -18.96
C GLU A 9 18.98 9.85 -19.24
N GLU A 10 17.83 9.31 -19.61
CA GLU A 10 16.59 10.09 -19.85
C GLU A 10 15.73 10.33 -18.60
N LEU A 11 16.21 10.06 -17.40
CA LEU A 11 15.55 10.47 -16.17
C LEU A 11 15.70 11.98 -16.00
N LEU A 12 14.61 12.73 -16.13
CA LEU A 12 14.58 14.16 -15.80
C LEU A 12 15.14 14.38 -14.40
N ASP A 13 16.22 15.14 -14.30
CA ASP A 13 16.61 15.77 -13.05
C ASP A 13 15.77 17.04 -12.89
N TYR A 14 15.11 17.18 -11.75
CA TYR A 14 14.31 18.34 -11.39
C TYR A 14 15.20 19.59 -11.24
N ASP A 15 16.49 19.39 -10.95
CA ASP A 15 17.49 20.43 -10.74
C ASP A 15 17.99 21.09 -12.04
N ASP A 16 17.83 20.44 -13.21
CA ASP A 16 18.33 20.97 -14.49
C ASP A 16 17.48 22.10 -15.09
N GLU A 17 16.20 22.26 -14.69
CA GLU A 17 15.34 23.35 -15.18
C GLU A 17 15.51 24.67 -14.41
N GLU A 18 16.02 24.65 -13.15
CA GLU A 18 16.28 25.89 -12.39
C GLU A 18 17.56 26.61 -12.79
N GLN A 19 18.54 25.94 -13.39
CA GLN A 19 19.81 26.59 -13.78
C GLN A 19 19.69 27.53 -14.99
N ALA A 20 18.60 27.48 -15.73
CA ALA A 20 18.40 28.35 -16.90
C ALA A 20 17.85 29.75 -16.56
N ASN A 21 17.37 30.02 -15.35
CA ASN A 21 16.68 31.26 -15.00
C ASN A 21 17.32 32.11 -13.87
N ASN A 22 18.43 31.69 -13.25
CA ASN A 22 19.05 32.45 -12.17
C ASN A 22 20.51 32.83 -12.45
N THR A 23 20.72 33.81 -13.34
CA THR A 23 21.94 34.63 -13.34
C THR A 23 21.57 36.07 -12.99
N ALA A 24 21.38 36.37 -11.71
CA ALA A 24 21.58 37.71 -11.13
C ALA A 24 21.41 37.65 -9.61
N GLY A 25 22.49 37.91 -8.88
CA GLY A 25 22.44 38.62 -7.60
C GLY A 25 22.69 37.83 -6.32
N ASP A 26 23.93 37.88 -5.97
CA ASP A 26 24.46 38.25 -4.64
C ASP A 26 24.66 37.20 -3.53
N GLN A 27 25.92 37.26 -3.15
CA GLN A 27 26.64 36.65 -2.04
C GLN A 27 26.01 36.92 -0.66
N VAL A 28 26.15 36.01 0.31
CA VAL A 28 26.96 36.21 1.51
C VAL A 28 26.60 35.18 2.63
N VAL A 29 27.64 34.50 3.10
CA VAL A 29 28.01 34.06 4.44
C VAL A 29 27.58 32.68 4.94
N ALA A 30 28.61 31.85 5.05
CA ALA A 30 28.68 30.61 5.80
C ALA A 30 28.58 30.84 7.33
N ALA A 31 27.93 29.96 8.02
CA ALA A 31 28.26 29.61 9.38
C ALA A 31 28.05 28.11 9.62
N GLN A 32 29.15 27.45 9.95
CA GLN A 32 29.23 26.11 10.52
C GLN A 32 28.50 26.08 11.88
N ASP A 33 27.79 25.00 12.19
CA ASP A 33 28.19 24.18 13.34
C ASP A 33 27.31 22.93 13.44
N GLY A 34 28.02 21.81 13.55
CA GLY A 34 27.45 20.52 13.81
C GLY A 34 27.01 20.34 15.27
N ALA A 35 25.90 19.68 15.44
CA ALA A 35 25.59 18.95 16.67
C ALA A 35 24.60 17.83 16.39
N THR A 36 25.10 16.62 16.29
CA THR A 36 24.36 15.38 16.46
C THR A 36 23.65 15.40 17.82
N LYS A 37 22.38 15.74 17.85
CA LYS A 37 21.55 15.49 19.03
C LYS A 37 20.94 14.09 18.92
N LYS A 38 21.44 13.15 19.73
CA LYS A 38 20.73 11.95 20.13
C LYS A 38 19.43 12.40 20.77
N GLY A 39 18.32 12.23 20.03
CA GLY A 39 16.98 12.46 20.54
C GLY A 39 16.66 11.39 21.60
N GLY A 40 16.55 11.83 22.85
CA GLY A 40 15.95 11.03 23.91
C GLY A 40 14.50 10.75 23.56
N TYR A 41 14.06 9.52 23.76
CA TYR A 41 12.66 9.10 23.72
C TYR A 41 11.87 9.94 24.70
N VAL A 42 11.21 10.98 24.21
CA VAL A 42 10.12 11.61 24.94
C VAL A 42 8.91 10.69 24.75
N SER A 43 8.34 10.23 25.83
CA SER A 43 7.16 9.38 25.84
C SER A 43 6.04 10.04 25.03
N ILE A 44 5.70 9.43 23.89
CA ILE A 44 4.58 9.81 23.02
C ILE A 44 3.29 9.32 23.70
N HIS A 45 2.98 9.88 24.89
CA HIS A 45 1.73 9.60 25.57
C HIS A 45 0.85 10.84 25.48
N SER A 46 -0.23 10.70 24.72
CA SER A 46 -1.46 11.50 24.67
C SER A 46 -1.71 12.47 23.50
N SER A 47 -0.99 12.45 22.39
CA SER A 47 -1.44 13.22 21.24
C SER A 47 -2.55 12.49 20.49
N GLY A 48 -3.74 13.08 20.45
CA GLY A 48 -4.87 12.59 19.67
C GLY A 48 -4.90 13.20 18.27
N PHE A 49 -5.73 12.69 17.36
CA PHE A 49 -5.94 13.29 16.03
C PHE A 49 -6.37 14.76 16.07
N ARG A 50 -6.91 15.24 17.21
CA ARG A 50 -7.29 16.64 17.42
C ARG A 50 -6.10 17.59 17.38
N ASP A 51 -4.92 17.10 17.73
CA ASP A 51 -3.70 17.92 17.79
C ASP A 51 -3.15 18.27 16.40
N PHE A 52 -3.61 17.57 15.35
CA PHE A 52 -3.23 17.88 13.97
C PHE A 52 -3.92 19.11 13.37
N LEU A 53 -4.86 19.74 14.07
CA LEU A 53 -5.60 20.91 13.60
C LEU A 53 -6.31 20.70 12.24
N LEU A 54 -6.76 19.47 11.99
CA LEU A 54 -7.50 19.13 10.78
C LEU A 54 -8.88 19.83 10.74
N LYS A 55 -9.46 19.95 9.54
CA LYS A 55 -10.83 20.47 9.38
C LYS A 55 -11.81 19.71 10.30
N PRO A 56 -12.80 20.40 10.90
CA PRO A 56 -13.77 19.77 11.82
C PRO A 56 -14.50 18.57 11.19
N GLU A 57 -14.80 18.64 9.91
CA GLU A 57 -15.45 17.58 9.14
C GLU A 57 -14.58 16.30 9.10
N LEU A 58 -13.27 16.46 8.98
CA LEU A 58 -12.33 15.33 9.00
C LEU A 58 -12.19 14.74 10.40
N LEU A 59 -12.09 15.58 11.43
CA LEU A 59 -12.04 15.11 12.83
C LEU A 59 -13.28 14.30 13.19
N ARG A 60 -14.46 14.72 12.71
CA ARG A 60 -15.68 13.98 12.90
C ARG A 60 -15.66 12.64 12.16
N ALA A 61 -15.19 12.62 10.92
CA ALA A 61 -15.06 11.38 10.15
C ALA A 61 -14.06 10.40 10.79
N ILE A 62 -12.93 10.89 11.31
CA ILE A 62 -11.93 10.10 12.05
C ILE A 62 -12.57 9.42 13.27
N THR A 63 -13.34 10.17 14.07
CA THR A 63 -14.05 9.64 15.25
C THR A 63 -15.07 8.56 14.86
N ASP A 64 -15.87 8.81 13.80
CA ASP A 64 -16.86 7.84 13.29
C ASP A 64 -16.20 6.56 12.77
N CYS A 65 -14.95 6.66 12.29
CA CYS A 65 -14.17 5.52 11.81
C CYS A 65 -13.50 4.72 12.94
N GLY A 66 -13.64 5.15 14.21
CA GLY A 66 -13.06 4.48 15.37
C GLY A 66 -11.55 4.69 15.55
N PHE A 67 -10.98 5.71 14.90
CA PHE A 67 -9.57 6.06 15.11
C PHE A 67 -9.43 6.89 16.40
N GLU A 68 -8.80 6.33 17.41
CA GLU A 68 -8.58 6.99 18.70
C GLU A 68 -7.22 7.69 18.75
N HIS A 69 -6.17 6.98 18.41
CA HIS A 69 -4.79 7.47 18.45
C HIS A 69 -4.10 7.32 17.11
N PRO A 70 -3.33 8.34 16.68
CA PRO A 70 -2.51 8.23 15.47
C PRO A 70 -1.36 7.24 15.68
N SER A 71 -1.03 6.50 14.64
CA SER A 71 0.21 5.73 14.60
C SER A 71 1.42 6.66 14.54
N GLU A 72 2.62 6.12 14.80
CA GLU A 72 3.88 6.86 14.68
C GLU A 72 4.03 7.52 13.30
N VAL A 73 3.77 6.77 12.23
CA VAL A 73 3.79 7.28 10.84
C VAL A 73 2.78 8.41 10.63
N GLN A 74 1.58 8.26 11.17
CA GLN A 74 0.55 9.29 11.06
C GLN A 74 0.94 10.54 11.83
N HIS A 75 1.54 10.36 13.02
CA HIS A 75 1.99 11.47 13.84
C HIS A 75 3.10 12.28 13.17
N GLU A 76 4.10 11.61 12.59
CA GLU A 76 5.21 12.28 11.92
C GLU A 76 4.80 12.90 10.57
N CYS A 77 4.02 12.17 9.77
CA CYS A 77 3.74 12.58 8.41
C CYS A 77 2.58 13.56 8.28
N ILE A 78 1.47 13.42 9.06
CA ILE A 78 0.27 14.26 8.85
C ILE A 78 0.57 15.72 9.07
N THR A 79 1.29 16.07 10.14
CA THR A 79 1.62 17.47 10.46
C THR A 79 2.43 18.16 9.37
N GLN A 80 3.34 17.44 8.75
CA GLN A 80 4.19 17.95 7.67
C GLN A 80 3.44 17.98 6.32
N ALA A 81 2.61 16.97 6.08
CA ALA A 81 1.79 16.91 4.87
C ALA A 81 0.79 18.05 4.79
N ILE A 82 0.13 18.43 5.90
CA ILE A 82 -0.86 19.52 5.92
C ILE A 82 -0.25 20.91 5.78
N VAL A 83 1.05 21.09 6.00
CA VAL A 83 1.76 22.33 5.70
C VAL A 83 2.34 22.38 4.29
N GLY A 84 2.15 21.31 3.50
CA GLY A 84 2.49 21.27 2.07
C GLY A 84 3.87 20.70 1.76
N MET A 85 4.58 20.11 2.73
CA MET A 85 5.87 19.47 2.47
C MET A 85 5.72 18.19 1.64
N ASP A 86 6.67 17.92 0.76
CA ASP A 86 6.83 16.64 0.11
C ASP A 86 7.23 15.58 1.13
N ILE A 87 6.71 14.36 0.98
CA ILE A 87 7.00 13.26 1.93
C ILE A 87 7.36 11.99 1.18
N LEU A 88 8.52 11.43 1.51
CA LEU A 88 8.93 10.08 1.15
C LEU A 88 8.87 9.20 2.41
N CYS A 89 7.87 8.34 2.49
CA CYS A 89 7.63 7.53 3.68
C CYS A 89 7.75 6.03 3.40
N GLN A 90 8.65 5.37 4.13
CA GLN A 90 8.69 3.92 4.24
C GLN A 90 8.18 3.50 5.61
N ALA A 91 7.13 2.71 5.63
CA ALA A 91 6.60 2.13 6.87
C ALA A 91 5.86 0.83 6.60
N LYS A 92 5.83 -0.06 7.58
CA LYS A 92 5.18 -1.38 7.49
C LYS A 92 3.74 -1.26 6.99
N SER A 93 3.26 -2.33 6.37
CA SER A 93 1.83 -2.47 6.05
C SER A 93 1.00 -2.42 7.34
N GLY A 94 -0.14 -1.73 7.32
CA GLY A 94 -0.99 -1.57 8.51
C GLY A 94 -0.65 -0.39 9.42
N MET A 95 0.43 0.37 9.15
CA MET A 95 0.77 1.58 9.92
C MET A 95 -0.07 2.81 9.53
N GLY A 96 -1.10 2.65 8.72
CA GLY A 96 -2.02 3.74 8.37
C GLY A 96 -1.47 4.77 7.37
N LYS A 97 -0.49 4.40 6.51
CA LYS A 97 0.06 5.28 5.46
C LYS A 97 -1.02 5.89 4.57
N THR A 98 -2.01 5.11 4.17
CA THR A 98 -3.13 5.57 3.33
C THR A 98 -3.90 6.71 3.98
N ALA A 99 -4.17 6.62 5.29
CA ALA A 99 -4.85 7.68 6.02
C ALA A 99 -4.04 8.99 6.03
N VAL A 100 -2.70 8.94 6.03
CA VAL A 100 -1.86 10.14 6.00
C VAL A 100 -2.18 11.00 4.78
N PHE A 101 -2.04 10.45 3.57
CA PHE A 101 -2.25 11.26 2.36
C PHE A 101 -3.73 11.55 2.10
N VAL A 102 -4.66 10.67 2.49
CA VAL A 102 -6.08 10.92 2.38
C VAL A 102 -6.48 12.12 3.25
N LEU A 103 -6.11 12.12 4.52
CA LEU A 103 -6.44 13.21 5.46
C LEU A 103 -5.74 14.52 5.06
N ALA A 104 -4.45 14.47 4.70
CA ALA A 104 -3.71 15.66 4.31
C ALA A 104 -4.29 16.32 3.06
N THR A 105 -4.55 15.56 2.01
CA THR A 105 -5.10 16.11 0.76
C THR A 105 -6.54 16.60 0.92
N LEU A 106 -7.40 15.90 1.68
CA LEU A 106 -8.74 16.38 2.01
C LEU A 106 -8.72 17.66 2.86
N HIS A 107 -7.71 17.80 3.73
CA HIS A 107 -7.52 19.01 4.50
C HIS A 107 -7.15 20.21 3.62
N LEU A 108 -6.26 20.02 2.65
CA LEU A 108 -5.71 21.07 1.80
C LEU A 108 -6.60 21.47 0.63
N ILE A 109 -7.44 20.56 0.13
CA ILE A 109 -8.25 20.79 -1.05
C ILE A 109 -9.30 21.88 -0.84
N ASN A 110 -9.46 22.75 -1.86
CA ASN A 110 -10.58 23.69 -1.93
C ASN A 110 -11.69 23.09 -2.82
N PRO A 111 -12.85 22.72 -2.25
CA PRO A 111 -13.92 22.06 -2.98
C PRO A 111 -14.73 22.99 -3.91
N GLU A 112 -14.54 24.30 -3.82
CA GLU A 112 -15.21 25.27 -4.69
C GLU A 112 -14.62 25.30 -6.11
N LEU A 113 -13.38 24.83 -6.25
CA LEU A 113 -12.73 24.77 -7.56
C LEU A 113 -13.22 23.53 -8.32
N ASP A 114 -13.84 23.73 -9.47
CA ASP A 114 -14.32 22.65 -10.33
C ASP A 114 -13.19 22.06 -11.20
N GLN A 115 -12.15 21.53 -10.54
CA GLN A 115 -10.91 21.09 -11.14
C GLN A 115 -10.37 19.83 -10.44
N THR A 116 -9.57 19.03 -11.15
CA THR A 116 -8.83 17.93 -10.54
C THR A 116 -7.61 18.48 -9.81
N LEU A 117 -7.62 18.35 -8.48
CA LEU A 117 -6.61 18.90 -7.58
C LEU A 117 -5.69 17.82 -6.98
N VAL A 118 -6.16 16.59 -6.89
CA VAL A 118 -5.43 15.45 -6.33
C VAL A 118 -5.41 14.29 -7.33
N LEU A 119 -4.24 13.76 -7.60
CA LEU A 119 -4.03 12.51 -8.31
C LEU A 119 -3.32 11.52 -7.41
N VAL A 120 -3.95 10.37 -7.20
CA VAL A 120 -3.35 9.24 -6.48
C VAL A 120 -3.17 8.07 -7.43
N MET A 121 -1.95 7.56 -7.53
CA MET A 121 -1.67 6.38 -8.32
C MET A 121 -1.14 5.24 -7.46
N CYS A 122 -1.50 4.02 -7.84
CA CYS A 122 -0.99 2.78 -7.27
C CYS A 122 -0.91 1.70 -8.35
N HIS A 123 -0.13 0.65 -8.09
CA HIS A 123 0.19 -0.35 -9.12
C HIS A 123 -0.92 -1.37 -9.39
N THR A 124 -1.95 -1.50 -8.52
CA THR A 124 -3.07 -2.45 -8.70
C THR A 124 -4.43 -1.75 -8.72
N ARG A 125 -5.38 -2.38 -9.42
CA ARG A 125 -6.77 -1.91 -9.55
C ARG A 125 -7.52 -1.99 -8.23
N GLU A 126 -7.27 -3.05 -7.48
CA GLU A 126 -7.88 -3.32 -6.19
C GLU A 126 -7.45 -2.27 -5.16
N LEU A 127 -6.16 -1.93 -5.12
CA LEU A 127 -5.66 -0.88 -4.25
C LEU A 127 -6.24 0.49 -4.65
N ALA A 128 -6.35 0.79 -5.96
CA ALA A 128 -6.99 2.02 -6.43
C ALA A 128 -8.46 2.11 -5.96
N PHE A 129 -9.20 1.01 -6.07
CA PHE A 129 -10.58 0.95 -5.59
C PHE A 129 -10.64 1.16 -4.07
N GLN A 130 -9.76 0.51 -3.32
CA GLN A 130 -9.70 0.65 -1.86
C GLN A 130 -9.37 2.09 -1.45
N ILE A 131 -8.36 2.72 -2.06
CA ILE A 131 -8.00 4.12 -1.78
C ILE A 131 -9.18 5.05 -2.08
N SER A 132 -9.92 4.82 -3.17
CA SER A 132 -11.12 5.62 -3.46
C SER A 132 -12.18 5.49 -2.38
N LYS A 133 -12.36 4.30 -1.81
CA LYS A 133 -13.27 4.08 -0.68
C LYS A 133 -12.81 4.76 0.61
N GLU A 134 -11.51 4.81 0.87
CA GLU A 134 -10.99 5.58 2.01
C GLU A 134 -11.24 7.08 1.83
N TYR A 135 -11.08 7.63 0.63
CA TYR A 135 -11.48 9.01 0.35
C TYR A 135 -12.97 9.25 0.58
N GLU A 136 -13.86 8.37 0.09
CA GLU A 136 -15.30 8.46 0.33
C GLU A 136 -15.63 8.40 1.83
N ARG A 137 -14.97 7.50 2.57
CA ARG A 137 -15.15 7.31 4.01
C ARG A 137 -14.77 8.56 4.80
N PHE A 138 -13.59 9.15 4.55
CA PHE A 138 -13.12 10.33 5.28
C PHE A 138 -13.76 11.62 4.79
N SER A 139 -14.26 11.70 3.55
CA SER A 139 -14.99 12.86 3.04
C SER A 139 -16.50 12.82 3.32
N LYS A 140 -16.99 11.90 4.15
CA LYS A 140 -18.41 11.71 4.49
C LYS A 140 -19.13 13.02 4.88
N TYR A 141 -18.46 13.91 5.56
CA TYR A 141 -18.99 15.22 5.97
C TYR A 141 -18.59 16.37 5.05
N MET A 142 -18.06 16.07 3.87
CA MET A 142 -17.64 17.00 2.83
C MET A 142 -18.36 16.68 1.50
N PRO A 143 -19.70 16.81 1.41
CA PRO A 143 -20.49 16.31 0.28
C PRO A 143 -20.17 16.98 -1.06
N GLN A 144 -19.48 18.12 -1.05
CA GLN A 144 -18.99 18.80 -2.23
C GLN A 144 -17.79 18.12 -2.87
N ILE A 145 -17.04 17.30 -2.14
CA ILE A 145 -15.87 16.58 -2.66
C ILE A 145 -16.31 15.45 -3.59
N ARG A 146 -15.68 15.38 -4.74
CA ARG A 146 -15.94 14.37 -5.77
C ARG A 146 -14.71 13.51 -5.97
N VAL A 147 -14.87 12.22 -5.79
CA VAL A 147 -13.83 11.21 -5.97
C VAL A 147 -14.18 10.34 -7.17
N SER A 148 -13.24 10.08 -8.05
CA SER A 148 -13.40 9.12 -9.14
C SER A 148 -12.21 8.18 -9.21
N VAL A 149 -12.47 6.92 -9.57
CA VAL A 149 -11.44 5.90 -9.71
C VAL A 149 -11.37 5.39 -11.15
N PHE A 150 -10.15 5.32 -11.71
CA PHE A 150 -9.92 4.90 -13.09
C PHE A 150 -8.80 3.86 -13.15
N PHE A 151 -9.12 2.66 -13.65
CA PHE A 151 -8.16 1.57 -13.83
C PHE A 151 -8.51 0.72 -15.06
N GLY A 152 -7.54 -0.05 -15.55
CA GLY A 152 -7.74 -0.93 -16.71
C GLY A 152 -8.78 -2.02 -16.47
N GLY A 153 -9.30 -2.63 -17.54
CA GLY A 153 -10.33 -3.67 -17.48
C GLY A 153 -11.76 -3.17 -17.55
N MET A 154 -11.98 -1.85 -17.51
CA MET A 154 -13.26 -1.19 -17.74
C MET A 154 -13.23 -0.43 -19.08
N SER A 155 -14.40 -0.06 -19.60
CA SER A 155 -14.47 0.72 -20.84
C SER A 155 -13.93 2.13 -20.63
N ILE A 156 -12.97 2.55 -21.45
CA ILE A 156 -12.41 3.90 -21.40
C ILE A 156 -13.48 4.96 -21.76
N SER A 157 -14.43 4.63 -22.63
CA SER A 157 -15.50 5.54 -23.01
C SER A 157 -16.45 5.85 -21.85
N GLN A 158 -16.58 4.93 -20.88
CA GLN A 158 -17.36 5.17 -19.67
C GLN A 158 -16.62 6.12 -18.73
N ASP A 159 -15.31 5.96 -18.58
CA ASP A 159 -14.48 6.88 -17.80
C ASP A 159 -14.53 8.30 -18.38
N GLU A 160 -14.44 8.43 -19.71
CA GLU A 160 -14.55 9.71 -20.41
C GLU A 160 -15.92 10.37 -20.25
N LYS A 161 -17.00 9.58 -20.22
CA LYS A 161 -18.35 10.09 -19.94
C LYS A 161 -18.44 10.62 -18.51
N THR A 162 -17.90 9.90 -17.55
CA THR A 162 -17.84 10.33 -16.14
C THR A 162 -17.11 11.65 -16.00
N LEU A 163 -15.94 11.79 -16.63
CA LEU A 163 -15.14 13.02 -16.61
C LEU A 163 -15.83 14.20 -17.27
N LYS A 164 -16.60 13.97 -18.36
CA LYS A 164 -17.39 15.01 -19.06
C LYS A 164 -18.60 15.46 -18.27
N GLN A 165 -19.23 14.57 -17.50
CA GLN A 165 -20.42 14.92 -16.72
C GLN A 165 -20.09 15.82 -15.54
N LYS A 166 -19.02 15.50 -14.81
CA LYS A 166 -18.60 16.28 -13.63
C LYS A 166 -17.12 16.03 -13.34
N THR A 167 -16.35 17.11 -13.33
CA THR A 167 -14.90 17.02 -13.02
C THR A 167 -14.70 16.55 -11.58
N PRO A 168 -13.97 15.44 -11.34
CA PRO A 168 -13.62 15.02 -9.99
C PRO A 168 -12.51 15.92 -9.40
N HIS A 169 -12.60 16.20 -8.10
CA HIS A 169 -11.53 16.89 -7.37
C HIS A 169 -10.36 15.95 -7.10
N ILE A 170 -10.67 14.67 -6.87
CA ILE A 170 -9.73 13.62 -6.54
C ILE A 170 -9.88 12.49 -7.56
N VAL A 171 -8.78 12.17 -8.21
CA VAL A 171 -8.67 11.04 -9.13
C VAL A 171 -7.75 10.00 -8.52
N VAL A 172 -8.23 8.77 -8.43
CA VAL A 172 -7.44 7.62 -8.01
C VAL A 172 -7.31 6.66 -9.19
N GLY A 173 -6.13 6.07 -9.43
CA GLY A 173 -6.05 5.15 -10.55
C GLY A 173 -4.74 4.39 -10.69
N THR A 174 -4.66 3.60 -11.79
CA THR A 174 -3.44 2.91 -12.18
C THR A 174 -2.75 3.67 -13.33
N PRO A 175 -1.39 3.71 -13.39
CA PRO A 175 -0.66 4.55 -14.32
C PRO A 175 -1.12 4.44 -15.78
N GLY A 176 -1.20 3.24 -16.34
CA GLY A 176 -1.57 3.05 -17.75
C GLY A 176 -2.96 3.58 -18.11
N ARG A 177 -3.96 3.50 -17.21
CA ARG A 177 -5.31 4.06 -17.46
C ARG A 177 -5.30 5.58 -17.34
N ILE A 178 -4.64 6.12 -16.33
CA ILE A 178 -4.52 7.58 -16.14
C ILE A 178 -3.81 8.18 -17.35
N LEU A 179 -2.70 7.59 -17.80
CA LEU A 179 -1.98 8.04 -18.98
C LEU A 179 -2.85 8.05 -20.25
N ALA A 180 -3.64 7.00 -20.46
CA ALA A 180 -4.56 6.94 -21.60
C ALA A 180 -5.58 8.10 -21.58
N LEU A 181 -6.16 8.40 -20.40
CA LEU A 181 -7.10 9.52 -20.24
C LEU A 181 -6.44 10.89 -20.43
N VAL A 182 -5.20 11.06 -19.99
CA VAL A 182 -4.41 12.28 -20.20
C VAL A 182 -4.05 12.46 -21.67
N ARG A 183 -3.55 11.41 -22.34
CA ARG A 183 -3.23 11.43 -23.79
C ARG A 183 -4.45 11.74 -24.65
N ASN A 184 -5.60 11.18 -24.31
CA ASN A 184 -6.88 11.48 -24.97
C ASN A 184 -7.45 12.86 -24.62
N LYS A 185 -6.77 13.64 -23.76
CA LYS A 185 -7.22 14.95 -23.26
C LYS A 185 -8.58 14.90 -22.56
N SER A 186 -9.01 13.72 -22.09
CA SER A 186 -10.25 13.53 -21.32
C SER A 186 -10.04 13.89 -19.85
N LEU A 187 -8.82 13.72 -19.32
CA LEU A 187 -8.43 14.15 -17.99
C LEU A 187 -7.38 15.26 -18.09
N SER A 188 -7.67 16.42 -17.49
CA SER A 188 -6.75 17.55 -17.41
C SER A 188 -6.11 17.59 -16.02
N LEU A 189 -4.77 17.60 -15.97
CA LEU A 189 -3.98 17.67 -14.75
C LEU A 189 -3.31 19.05 -14.55
N LYS A 190 -3.70 20.07 -15.35
CA LYS A 190 -3.07 21.42 -15.35
C LYS A 190 -3.20 22.18 -14.03
N HIS A 191 -4.14 21.80 -13.18
CA HIS A 191 -4.41 22.47 -11.91
C HIS A 191 -4.13 21.56 -10.71
N LEU A 192 -3.40 20.45 -10.94
CA LEU A 192 -3.07 19.50 -9.89
C LEU A 192 -2.23 20.19 -8.80
N LYS A 193 -2.60 19.95 -7.55
CA LYS A 193 -1.90 20.44 -6.36
C LYS A 193 -1.20 19.34 -5.57
N HIS A 194 -1.69 18.10 -5.67
CA HIS A 194 -1.16 16.97 -4.93
C HIS A 194 -1.01 15.76 -5.83
N PHE A 195 0.22 15.24 -5.90
CA PHE A 195 0.60 14.06 -6.64
C PHE A 195 1.02 12.97 -5.65
N VAL A 196 0.29 11.88 -5.60
CA VAL A 196 0.47 10.82 -4.61
C VAL A 196 0.78 9.49 -5.28
N LEU A 197 1.83 8.80 -4.81
CA LEU A 197 2.13 7.42 -5.19
C LEU A 197 2.05 6.52 -3.96
N ASP A 198 1.14 5.57 -3.94
CA ASP A 198 1.07 4.52 -2.91
C ASP A 198 1.63 3.20 -3.48
N GLU A 199 2.48 2.52 -2.70
CA GLU A 199 3.34 1.42 -3.15
C GLU A 199 4.23 1.86 -4.34
N CYS A 200 4.89 3.00 -4.17
CA CYS A 200 5.66 3.68 -5.21
C CYS A 200 6.83 2.85 -5.74
N ASP A 201 7.45 2.00 -4.90
CA ASP A 201 8.51 1.05 -5.30
C ASP A 201 8.08 0.20 -6.49
N LYS A 202 6.87 -0.35 -6.47
CA LYS A 202 6.39 -1.25 -7.54
C LYS A 202 6.13 -0.55 -8.86
N MET A 203 5.75 0.71 -8.82
CA MET A 203 5.58 1.52 -10.03
C MET A 203 6.91 2.04 -10.58
N LEU A 204 7.88 2.29 -9.71
CA LEU A 204 9.17 2.87 -10.10
C LEU A 204 10.27 1.81 -10.37
N GLU A 205 10.12 0.58 -9.90
CA GLU A 205 10.99 -0.56 -10.24
C GLU A 205 10.73 -1.07 -11.67
N GLN A 206 9.45 -1.15 -12.08
CA GLN A 206 9.07 -1.64 -13.40
C GLN A 206 9.22 -0.53 -14.46
N LEU A 207 10.09 -0.71 -15.44
CA LEU A 207 10.40 0.30 -16.44
C LEU A 207 9.17 0.84 -17.19
N ASP A 208 8.24 -0.03 -17.58
CA ASP A 208 7.04 0.40 -18.32
C ASP A 208 6.14 1.28 -17.45
N MET A 209 5.88 0.87 -16.18
CA MET A 209 5.10 1.69 -15.26
C MET A 209 5.82 3.00 -14.90
N ARG A 210 7.13 2.94 -14.72
CA ARG A 210 7.94 4.15 -14.46
C ARG A 210 7.80 5.17 -15.59
N ARG A 211 7.88 4.74 -16.86
CA ARG A 211 7.66 5.60 -18.03
C ARG A 211 6.26 6.23 -18.01
N ASP A 212 5.23 5.45 -17.71
CA ASP A 212 3.86 5.95 -17.62
C ASP A 212 3.74 7.02 -16.52
N VAL A 213 4.31 6.76 -15.33
CA VAL A 213 4.31 7.71 -14.20
C VAL A 213 5.04 9.00 -14.56
N GLN A 214 6.21 8.92 -15.21
CA GLN A 214 6.98 10.07 -15.65
C GLN A 214 6.21 10.92 -16.66
N GLU A 215 5.56 10.30 -17.66
CA GLU A 215 4.78 11.03 -18.65
C GLU A 215 3.57 11.75 -18.01
N ILE A 216 2.90 11.09 -17.06
CA ILE A 216 1.82 11.71 -16.30
C ILE A 216 2.36 12.89 -15.47
N PHE A 217 3.50 12.70 -14.80
CA PHE A 217 4.14 13.73 -13.98
C PHE A 217 4.49 14.97 -14.80
N LYS A 218 5.03 14.81 -16.03
CA LYS A 218 5.30 15.92 -16.97
C LYS A 218 4.02 16.69 -17.37
N ALA A 219 2.85 16.06 -17.32
CA ALA A 219 1.58 16.71 -17.63
C ALA A 219 0.97 17.50 -16.46
N THR A 220 1.62 17.50 -15.28
CA THR A 220 1.20 18.22 -14.09
C THR A 220 1.99 19.52 -13.91
N PRO A 221 1.48 20.51 -13.13
CA PRO A 221 2.24 21.73 -12.82
C PRO A 221 3.55 21.42 -12.09
N HIS A 222 4.52 22.33 -12.22
CA HIS A 222 5.77 22.24 -11.47
C HIS A 222 5.49 22.40 -9.96
N GLU A 223 4.80 23.44 -9.58
CA GLU A 223 4.40 23.66 -8.19
C GLU A 223 3.27 22.72 -7.77
N LYS A 224 3.63 21.69 -7.05
CA LYS A 224 2.72 20.71 -6.46
C LYS A 224 3.40 20.00 -5.32
N GLN A 225 2.63 19.52 -4.36
CA GLN A 225 3.11 18.61 -3.32
C GLN A 225 3.19 17.19 -3.87
N VAL A 226 4.28 16.50 -3.58
CA VAL A 226 4.47 15.08 -3.94
C VAL A 226 4.55 14.23 -2.67
N LEU A 227 3.71 13.21 -2.59
CA LEU A 227 3.64 12.30 -1.46
C LEU A 227 3.87 10.87 -1.94
N MET A 228 4.92 10.22 -1.47
CA MET A 228 5.27 8.85 -1.85
C MET A 228 5.33 7.93 -0.65
N PHE A 229 4.63 6.81 -0.75
CA PHE A 229 4.52 5.81 0.32
C PHE A 229 4.86 4.43 -0.20
N SER A 230 5.59 3.65 0.61
CA SER A 230 5.83 2.23 0.38
C SER A 230 6.04 1.48 1.69
N ALA A 231 5.91 0.17 1.65
CA ALA A 231 6.39 -0.71 2.73
C ALA A 231 7.86 -1.11 2.53
N THR A 232 8.34 -1.07 1.28
CA THR A 232 9.65 -1.58 0.87
C THR A 232 10.30 -0.60 -0.11
N LEU A 233 11.24 0.21 0.36
CA LEU A 233 12.04 1.12 -0.48
C LEU A 233 13.49 0.69 -0.48
N SER A 234 13.91 0.04 -1.56
CA SER A 234 15.32 -0.33 -1.73
C SER A 234 16.22 0.92 -1.84
N LYS A 235 17.50 0.75 -1.55
CA LYS A 235 18.47 1.86 -1.64
C LYS A 235 18.59 2.42 -3.05
N GLU A 236 18.32 1.60 -4.06
CA GLU A 236 18.36 1.97 -5.48
C GLU A 236 17.12 2.78 -5.89
N ILE A 237 15.97 2.54 -5.27
CA ILE A 237 14.71 3.24 -5.60
C ILE A 237 14.57 4.58 -4.88
N ARG A 238 15.14 4.75 -3.68
CA ARG A 238 15.09 6.02 -2.94
C ARG A 238 15.57 7.23 -3.77
N PRO A 239 16.74 7.18 -4.47
CA PRO A 239 17.16 8.27 -5.35
C PRO A 239 16.18 8.52 -6.51
N VAL A 240 15.56 7.45 -7.05
CA VAL A 240 14.55 7.59 -8.12
C VAL A 240 13.31 8.32 -7.62
N CYS A 241 12.83 8.01 -6.41
CA CYS A 241 11.71 8.73 -5.79
C CYS A 241 12.04 10.22 -5.63
N LYS A 242 13.24 10.53 -5.12
CA LYS A 242 13.67 11.93 -4.89
C LYS A 242 13.71 12.78 -6.15
N LYS A 243 13.92 12.19 -7.34
CA LYS A 243 13.87 12.92 -8.61
C LYS A 243 12.48 13.49 -8.95
N PHE A 244 11.43 13.05 -8.29
CA PHE A 244 10.07 13.59 -8.42
C PHE A 244 9.72 14.61 -7.35
N MET A 245 10.60 14.89 -6.40
CA MET A 245 10.28 15.59 -5.14
C MET A 245 11.19 16.80 -4.94
N GLN A 246 10.71 17.76 -4.17
CA GLN A 246 11.44 18.97 -3.77
C GLN A 246 11.70 18.93 -2.27
N ASP A 247 12.95 18.75 -1.85
CA ASP A 247 13.39 18.67 -0.46
C ASP A 247 12.43 17.89 0.47
N PRO A 248 12.17 16.60 0.18
CA PRO A 248 11.15 15.85 0.88
C PRO A 248 11.53 15.54 2.33
N LEU A 249 10.55 15.56 3.21
CA LEU A 249 10.68 14.89 4.50
C LEU A 249 10.80 13.38 4.27
N GLU A 250 11.94 12.82 4.68
CA GLU A 250 12.18 11.38 4.58
C GLU A 250 11.86 10.71 5.91
N VAL A 251 10.83 9.87 5.92
CA VAL A 251 10.41 9.10 7.09
C VAL A 251 10.63 7.62 6.82
N TYR A 252 11.57 7.03 7.52
CA TYR A 252 11.88 5.61 7.44
C TYR A 252 11.59 4.97 8.81
N VAL A 253 10.34 4.53 9.00
CA VAL A 253 9.96 3.80 10.20
C VAL A 253 10.35 2.34 10.00
N ASP A 254 11.29 1.88 10.80
CA ASP A 254 11.98 0.59 10.71
C ASP A 254 12.97 0.45 9.54
N ASP A 255 14.19 0.89 9.75
CA ASP A 255 15.33 0.42 8.97
C ASP A 255 15.38 -1.13 9.04
N GLU A 256 15.46 -1.73 7.90
CA GLU A 256 15.57 -3.12 7.43
C GLU A 256 15.83 -4.26 8.46
N LYS A 257 16.06 -3.96 9.73
CA LYS A 257 16.62 -4.90 10.70
C LYS A 257 15.65 -5.50 11.71
N LYS A 258 14.42 -5.01 11.86
CA LYS A 258 13.46 -5.62 12.81
C LYS A 258 12.06 -5.61 12.23
N LEU A 259 11.74 -6.62 11.45
CA LEU A 259 10.35 -6.91 11.09
C LEU A 259 9.63 -7.59 12.28
N THR A 260 9.62 -6.94 13.39
CA THR A 260 8.63 -7.29 14.42
C THR A 260 7.28 -6.78 13.90
N LEU A 261 6.59 -7.63 13.15
CA LEU A 261 5.15 -7.51 13.00
C LEU A 261 4.59 -7.77 14.40
N HIS A 262 4.53 -6.71 15.22
CA HIS A 262 4.05 -6.83 16.60
C HIS A 262 2.67 -7.49 16.59
N GLY A 263 2.53 -8.58 17.32
CA GLY A 263 1.29 -9.35 17.37
C GLY A 263 1.14 -10.44 16.32
N LEU A 264 2.03 -10.56 15.31
CA LEU A 264 2.01 -11.65 14.35
C LEU A 264 2.90 -12.80 14.80
N GLN A 265 2.31 -13.97 15.06
CA GLN A 265 3.02 -15.23 15.23
C GLN A 265 3.33 -15.83 13.86
N GLN A 266 4.55 -16.30 13.65
CA GLN A 266 4.97 -16.87 12.38
C GLN A 266 5.58 -18.25 12.62
N TYR A 267 5.13 -19.22 11.81
CA TYR A 267 5.61 -20.61 11.87
C TYR A 267 5.82 -21.16 10.47
N PHE A 268 6.70 -22.17 10.35
CA PHE A 268 6.79 -22.95 9.13
C PHE A 268 6.56 -24.45 9.37
N VAL A 269 6.14 -25.15 8.32
CA VAL A 269 5.95 -26.61 8.32
C VAL A 269 6.69 -27.21 7.15
N ARG A 270 7.62 -28.13 7.40
CA ARG A 270 8.25 -28.93 6.33
C ARG A 270 7.39 -30.13 6.00
N LEU A 271 6.98 -30.24 4.72
CA LEU A 271 6.13 -31.33 4.25
C LEU A 271 6.26 -31.48 2.72
N LYS A 272 5.91 -32.66 2.21
CA LYS A 272 5.85 -32.87 0.76
C LYS A 272 4.65 -32.14 0.16
N ASP A 273 4.75 -31.77 -1.12
CA ASP A 273 3.65 -31.09 -1.83
C ASP A 273 2.33 -31.88 -1.78
N THR A 274 2.41 -33.23 -1.80
CA THR A 274 1.27 -34.12 -1.68
C THR A 274 0.59 -34.13 -0.30
N GLU A 275 1.27 -33.65 0.73
CA GLU A 275 0.77 -33.63 2.12
C GLU A 275 0.11 -32.30 2.49
N LYS A 276 0.31 -31.24 1.66
CA LYS A 276 -0.18 -29.90 1.93
C LYS A 276 -1.68 -29.83 2.18
N ASN A 277 -2.49 -30.50 1.34
CA ASN A 277 -3.94 -30.49 1.50
C ASN A 277 -4.36 -31.06 2.85
N ARG A 278 -3.83 -32.25 3.20
CA ARG A 278 -4.16 -32.89 4.47
C ARG A 278 -3.79 -32.01 5.65
N LYS A 279 -2.58 -31.41 5.62
CA LYS A 279 -2.13 -30.52 6.71
C LYS A 279 -2.95 -29.24 6.79
N LEU A 280 -3.34 -28.67 5.65
CA LEU A 280 -4.20 -27.49 5.63
C LEU A 280 -5.56 -27.75 6.26
N PHE A 281 -6.22 -28.89 5.93
CA PHE A 281 -7.50 -29.25 6.54
C PHE A 281 -7.37 -29.50 8.04
N GLU A 282 -6.34 -30.23 8.47
CA GLU A 282 -6.05 -30.43 9.89
C GLU A 282 -5.94 -29.09 10.64
N LEU A 283 -5.25 -28.11 10.05
CA LEU A 283 -5.08 -26.80 10.66
C LEU A 283 -6.36 -25.96 10.63
N LEU A 284 -7.14 -26.01 9.56
CA LEU A 284 -8.43 -25.31 9.48
C LEU A 284 -9.48 -25.88 10.46
N ASP A 285 -9.40 -27.16 10.77
CA ASP A 285 -10.26 -27.80 11.78
C ASP A 285 -9.82 -27.50 13.21
N SER A 286 -8.52 -27.36 13.45
CA SER A 286 -7.97 -27.18 14.81
C SER A 286 -7.85 -25.71 15.24
N LEU A 287 -7.69 -24.78 14.29
CA LEU A 287 -7.47 -23.38 14.58
C LEU A 287 -8.78 -22.59 14.61
N GLU A 288 -8.94 -21.75 15.59
CA GLU A 288 -10.00 -20.73 15.59
C GLU A 288 -9.60 -19.56 14.71
N PHE A 289 -10.51 -19.07 13.87
CA PHE A 289 -10.25 -17.91 13.03
C PHE A 289 -11.49 -17.05 12.74
N ASN A 290 -11.25 -15.78 12.49
CA ASN A 290 -12.25 -14.85 11.97
C ASN A 290 -12.28 -14.97 10.43
N GLN A 291 -11.19 -14.65 9.77
CA GLN A 291 -10.98 -14.83 8.33
C GLN A 291 -9.57 -15.33 8.04
N VAL A 292 -9.47 -16.15 6.99
CA VAL A 292 -8.21 -16.76 6.54
C VAL A 292 -7.93 -16.38 5.09
N VAL A 293 -6.67 -16.06 4.80
CA VAL A 293 -6.17 -15.95 3.43
C VAL A 293 -5.15 -17.04 3.16
N ILE A 294 -5.34 -17.78 2.07
CA ILE A 294 -4.47 -18.88 1.62
C ILE A 294 -3.81 -18.47 0.31
N PHE A 295 -2.50 -18.28 0.32
CA PHE A 295 -1.73 -17.91 -0.85
C PHE A 295 -1.17 -19.10 -1.59
N VAL A 296 -1.41 -19.15 -2.91
CA VAL A 296 -0.94 -20.18 -3.83
C VAL A 296 -0.17 -19.58 -5.00
N LYS A 297 0.68 -20.39 -5.64
CA LYS A 297 1.61 -19.91 -6.68
C LYS A 297 0.97 -19.61 -8.05
N ASN A 298 -0.16 -20.26 -8.39
CA ASN A 298 -0.77 -20.09 -9.71
C ASN A 298 -2.30 -20.22 -9.68
N ILE A 299 -2.93 -19.85 -10.81
CA ILE A 299 -4.39 -19.82 -10.98
C ILE A 299 -5.01 -21.20 -10.89
N GLN A 300 -4.41 -22.21 -11.54
CA GLN A 300 -4.93 -23.56 -11.55
C GLN A 300 -5.01 -24.13 -10.13
N ARG A 301 -3.95 -23.90 -9.34
CA ARG A 301 -3.90 -24.30 -7.93
C ARG A 301 -4.91 -23.53 -7.08
N CYS A 302 -5.13 -22.26 -7.40
CA CYS A 302 -6.11 -21.41 -6.72
C CYS A 302 -7.52 -21.99 -6.86
N GLU A 303 -7.94 -22.29 -8.07
CA GLU A 303 -9.27 -22.88 -8.34
C GLU A 303 -9.42 -24.31 -7.84
N ALA A 304 -8.38 -25.14 -8.00
CA ALA A 304 -8.40 -26.51 -7.50
C ALA A 304 -8.52 -26.56 -5.98
N LEU A 305 -7.75 -25.74 -5.27
CA LEU A 305 -7.80 -25.68 -3.82
C LEU A 305 -9.12 -25.10 -3.31
N ARG A 306 -9.65 -24.05 -3.95
CA ARG A 306 -10.98 -23.51 -3.63
C ARG A 306 -12.07 -24.57 -3.79
N SER A 307 -12.06 -25.34 -4.90
CA SER A 307 -13.04 -26.40 -5.14
C SER A 307 -12.94 -27.49 -4.07
N LEU A 308 -11.73 -27.92 -3.76
CA LEU A 308 -11.47 -28.95 -2.74
C LEU A 308 -11.92 -28.49 -1.34
N LEU A 309 -11.69 -27.22 -0.96
CA LEU A 309 -12.16 -26.65 0.31
C LEU A 309 -13.68 -26.68 0.40
N VAL A 310 -14.39 -26.29 -0.66
CA VAL A 310 -15.85 -26.31 -0.71
C VAL A 310 -16.39 -27.75 -0.61
N GLU A 311 -15.78 -28.72 -1.29
CA GLU A 311 -16.13 -30.17 -1.20
C GLU A 311 -15.97 -30.71 0.23
N GLN A 312 -15.01 -30.16 1.00
CA GLN A 312 -14.78 -30.53 2.39
C GLN A 312 -15.55 -29.66 3.39
N ASN A 313 -16.59 -28.96 2.94
CA ASN A 313 -17.44 -28.07 3.76
C ASN A 313 -16.73 -26.84 4.35
N PHE A 314 -15.64 -26.40 3.75
CA PHE A 314 -15.01 -25.11 4.04
C PHE A 314 -15.42 -24.08 2.97
N PRO A 315 -16.42 -23.21 3.22
CA PRO A 315 -16.86 -22.22 2.25
C PRO A 315 -15.70 -21.27 1.91
N ALA A 316 -15.20 -21.37 0.69
CA ALA A 316 -14.06 -20.60 0.23
C ALA A 316 -14.33 -19.92 -1.11
N ILE A 317 -13.79 -18.72 -1.30
CA ILE A 317 -13.76 -18.03 -2.59
C ILE A 317 -12.33 -17.96 -3.13
N ALA A 318 -12.22 -17.86 -4.46
CA ALA A 318 -10.94 -17.64 -5.14
C ALA A 318 -10.87 -16.23 -5.72
N ILE A 319 -9.68 -15.61 -5.62
CA ILE A 319 -9.38 -14.34 -6.32
C ILE A 319 -8.03 -14.47 -7.03
N HIS A 320 -8.03 -14.28 -8.35
CA HIS A 320 -6.83 -14.34 -9.19
C HIS A 320 -6.94 -13.45 -10.44
N ARG A 321 -5.80 -13.23 -11.11
CA ARG A 321 -5.68 -12.29 -12.24
C ARG A 321 -6.50 -12.62 -13.48
N ALA A 322 -6.90 -13.87 -13.69
CA ALA A 322 -7.66 -14.28 -14.86
C ALA A 322 -9.18 -14.03 -14.74
N MET A 323 -9.64 -13.62 -13.56
CA MET A 323 -11.05 -13.26 -13.35
C MET A 323 -11.37 -11.91 -13.98
N GLU A 324 -12.61 -11.74 -14.43
CA GLU A 324 -13.13 -10.45 -14.85
C GLU A 324 -13.07 -9.45 -13.69
N GLN A 325 -12.78 -8.17 -14.03
CA GLN A 325 -12.55 -7.15 -13.02
C GLN A 325 -13.77 -6.93 -12.11
N SER A 326 -14.98 -6.95 -12.67
CA SER A 326 -16.23 -6.81 -11.92
C SER A 326 -16.42 -7.95 -10.91
N GLU A 327 -16.21 -9.20 -11.35
CA GLU A 327 -16.31 -10.38 -10.49
C GLU A 327 -15.26 -10.33 -9.37
N ARG A 328 -14.04 -9.92 -9.68
CA ARG A 328 -12.95 -9.81 -8.72
C ARG A 328 -13.24 -8.80 -7.62
N LEU A 329 -13.78 -7.62 -7.99
CA LEU A 329 -14.20 -6.60 -7.04
C LEU A 329 -15.39 -7.05 -6.18
N GLU A 330 -16.36 -7.74 -6.79
CA GLU A 330 -17.50 -8.30 -6.07
C GLU A 330 -17.05 -9.31 -5.02
N LYS A 331 -16.20 -10.27 -5.39
CA LYS A 331 -15.66 -11.26 -4.45
C LYS A 331 -14.80 -10.61 -3.36
N TYR A 332 -14.02 -9.61 -3.71
CA TYR A 332 -13.28 -8.82 -2.72
C TYR A 332 -14.23 -8.20 -1.70
N GLN A 333 -15.30 -7.56 -2.17
CA GLN A 333 -16.27 -6.93 -1.28
C GLN A 333 -16.99 -7.96 -0.39
N GLN A 334 -17.38 -9.12 -0.95
CA GLN A 334 -17.99 -10.22 -0.18
C GLN A 334 -17.05 -10.69 0.93
N PHE A 335 -15.75 -10.79 0.67
CA PHE A 335 -14.76 -11.16 1.69
C PHE A 335 -14.57 -10.05 2.71
N LYS A 336 -14.46 -8.80 2.29
CA LYS A 336 -14.33 -7.64 3.19
C LYS A 336 -15.52 -7.52 4.14
N ASP A 337 -16.74 -7.75 3.63
CA ASP A 337 -17.99 -7.73 4.42
C ASP A 337 -18.21 -8.99 5.28
N CYS A 338 -17.22 -9.88 5.33
CA CYS A 338 -17.26 -11.14 6.09
C CYS A 338 -18.39 -12.11 5.68
N GLN A 339 -18.88 -12.00 4.44
CA GLN A 339 -19.84 -12.97 3.88
C GLN A 339 -19.16 -14.31 3.58
N GLN A 340 -17.85 -14.29 3.39
CA GLN A 340 -16.98 -15.45 3.23
C GLN A 340 -15.82 -15.37 4.22
N ARG A 341 -15.43 -16.50 4.78
CA ARG A 341 -14.38 -16.55 5.79
C ARG A 341 -13.03 -17.06 5.27
N ILE A 342 -12.99 -17.73 4.14
CA ILE A 342 -11.77 -18.30 3.55
C ILE A 342 -11.60 -17.76 2.13
N LEU A 343 -10.43 -17.20 1.87
CA LEU A 343 -10.02 -16.71 0.58
C LEU A 343 -8.79 -17.45 0.10
N VAL A 344 -8.87 -18.04 -1.10
CA VAL A 344 -7.70 -18.56 -1.82
C VAL A 344 -7.26 -17.54 -2.87
N ALA A 345 -6.00 -17.14 -2.85
CA ALA A 345 -5.52 -16.07 -3.72
C ALA A 345 -4.11 -16.32 -4.27
N THR A 346 -3.81 -15.73 -5.42
CA THR A 346 -2.44 -15.60 -5.93
C THR A 346 -1.80 -14.29 -5.42
N ASN A 347 -0.51 -14.04 -5.73
CA ASN A 347 0.25 -12.85 -5.29
C ASN A 347 -0.45 -11.51 -5.55
N LEU A 348 -1.33 -11.43 -6.54
CA LEU A 348 -2.10 -10.21 -6.83
C LEU A 348 -2.84 -9.69 -5.59
N PHE A 349 -3.33 -10.60 -4.74
CA PHE A 349 -4.05 -10.25 -3.51
C PHE A 349 -3.13 -9.98 -2.31
N GLY A 350 -1.83 -10.28 -2.46
CA GLY A 350 -0.86 -10.13 -1.37
C GLY A 350 -0.44 -8.68 -1.08
N ARG A 351 -0.89 -7.67 -1.85
CA ARG A 351 -0.41 -6.29 -1.74
C ARG A 351 -1.55 -5.30 -1.60
N GLY A 352 -1.37 -4.33 -0.73
CA GLY A 352 -2.21 -3.13 -0.61
C GLY A 352 -3.65 -3.32 -0.14
N MET A 353 -4.13 -4.55 0.04
CA MET A 353 -5.53 -4.79 0.39
C MET A 353 -5.72 -4.82 1.90
N ASP A 354 -6.66 -4.04 2.38
CA ASP A 354 -6.97 -3.92 3.80
C ASP A 354 -8.23 -4.70 4.15
N ILE A 355 -8.06 -5.76 4.93
CA ILE A 355 -9.16 -6.56 5.47
C ILE A 355 -8.88 -6.77 6.96
N GLU A 356 -9.59 -6.02 7.77
CA GLU A 356 -9.37 -5.90 9.21
C GLU A 356 -9.55 -7.23 9.98
N ARG A 357 -10.35 -8.15 9.44
CA ARG A 357 -10.73 -9.39 10.13
C ARG A 357 -9.86 -10.60 9.81
N VAL A 358 -8.87 -10.44 8.93
CA VAL A 358 -7.93 -11.52 8.63
C VAL A 358 -6.97 -11.69 9.81
N ASN A 359 -7.10 -12.79 10.50
CA ASN A 359 -6.21 -13.14 11.60
C ASN A 359 -5.29 -14.33 11.28
N ILE A 360 -5.56 -15.12 10.22
CA ILE A 360 -4.67 -16.20 9.78
C ILE A 360 -4.30 -16.05 8.30
N VAL A 361 -3.02 -16.22 8.01
CA VAL A 361 -2.47 -16.30 6.65
C VAL A 361 -1.74 -17.62 6.47
N PHE A 362 -2.07 -18.35 5.41
CA PHE A 362 -1.30 -19.49 4.94
C PHE A 362 -0.51 -19.13 3.69
N ASN A 363 0.81 -19.27 3.71
CA ASN A 363 1.61 -19.45 2.51
C ASN A 363 1.58 -20.93 2.15
N TYR A 364 0.49 -21.38 1.50
CA TYR A 364 0.35 -22.76 1.02
C TYR A 364 1.46 -23.10 0.00
N ASP A 365 1.82 -22.13 -0.83
CA ASP A 365 3.03 -22.14 -1.62
C ASP A 365 3.94 -21.00 -1.18
N MET A 366 5.24 -21.31 -1.04
CA MET A 366 6.25 -20.31 -0.70
C MET A 366 6.22 -19.15 -1.70
N PRO A 367 6.30 -17.89 -1.27
CA PRO A 367 6.46 -16.75 -2.16
C PRO A 367 7.79 -16.77 -2.91
N GLU A 368 7.89 -15.98 -3.98
CA GLU A 368 9.05 -15.95 -4.86
C GLU A 368 10.25 -15.21 -4.25
N ASP A 369 9.98 -14.27 -3.36
CA ASP A 369 10.94 -13.38 -2.72
C ASP A 369 10.48 -12.94 -1.32
N SER A 370 11.41 -12.37 -0.56
CA SER A 370 11.17 -11.90 0.81
C SER A 370 10.20 -10.70 0.90
N ASP A 371 10.14 -9.83 -0.12
CA ASP A 371 9.15 -8.73 -0.17
C ASP A 371 7.73 -9.27 -0.32
N THR A 372 7.56 -10.24 -1.22
CA THR A 372 6.26 -10.91 -1.42
C THR A 372 5.84 -11.66 -0.14
N TYR A 373 6.81 -12.29 0.57
CA TYR A 373 6.54 -12.90 1.87
C TYR A 373 5.96 -11.86 2.84
N LEU A 374 6.65 -10.74 3.01
CA LEU A 374 6.20 -9.67 3.88
C LEU A 374 4.81 -9.17 3.54
N HIS A 375 4.56 -8.89 2.26
CA HIS A 375 3.25 -8.41 1.81
C HIS A 375 2.12 -9.41 2.07
N ARG A 376 2.39 -10.72 2.01
CA ARG A 376 1.41 -11.76 2.30
C ARG A 376 1.12 -11.84 3.80
N VAL A 377 2.14 -11.99 4.63
CA VAL A 377 1.96 -12.21 6.08
C VAL A 377 1.42 -10.96 6.77
N ALA A 378 1.75 -9.77 6.27
CA ALA A 378 1.19 -8.51 6.75
C ALA A 378 -0.33 -8.34 6.47
N ARG A 379 -1.02 -9.35 5.95
CA ARG A 379 -2.49 -9.36 5.91
C ARG A 379 -3.09 -9.72 7.26
N ALA A 380 -2.40 -10.51 8.08
CA ALA A 380 -2.81 -10.79 9.46
C ALA A 380 -2.11 -9.85 10.45
N GLY A 381 -2.69 -9.63 11.62
CA GLY A 381 -2.09 -8.82 12.68
C GLY A 381 -1.98 -7.32 12.34
N ARG A 382 -2.95 -6.75 11.64
CA ARG A 382 -2.97 -5.33 11.26
C ARG A 382 -3.49 -4.45 12.39
N PHE A 383 -3.11 -3.17 12.37
CA PHE A 383 -3.54 -2.16 13.37
C PHE A 383 -3.22 -2.54 14.82
N GLY A 384 -2.13 -3.28 15.04
CA GLY A 384 -1.75 -3.76 16.37
C GLY A 384 -2.54 -4.98 16.87
N THR A 385 -3.44 -5.55 16.04
CA THR A 385 -4.15 -6.78 16.36
C THR A 385 -3.23 -8.00 16.28
N LYS A 386 -3.63 -9.08 16.94
CA LYS A 386 -2.90 -10.36 16.90
C LYS A 386 -3.19 -11.12 15.61
N GLY A 387 -2.24 -11.89 15.13
CA GLY A 387 -2.37 -12.70 13.92
C GLY A 387 -1.43 -13.90 13.87
N LEU A 388 -1.70 -14.82 12.93
CA LEU A 388 -0.93 -16.03 12.71
C LEU A 388 -0.58 -16.19 11.24
N ALA A 389 0.69 -16.45 10.93
CA ALA A 389 1.15 -16.81 9.60
C ALA A 389 1.80 -18.18 9.62
N ILE A 390 1.34 -19.10 8.75
CA ILE A 390 1.89 -20.44 8.62
C ILE A 390 2.38 -20.64 7.18
N THR A 391 3.65 -21.02 7.03
CA THR A 391 4.31 -21.18 5.73
C THR A 391 4.66 -22.63 5.49
N PHE A 392 4.21 -23.21 4.39
CA PHE A 392 4.56 -24.56 3.95
C PHE A 392 5.85 -24.52 3.14
N VAL A 393 6.81 -25.34 3.55
CA VAL A 393 8.14 -25.50 2.94
C VAL A 393 8.23 -26.90 2.38
N SER A 394 8.27 -27.06 1.06
CA SER A 394 8.21 -28.36 0.41
C SER A 394 9.44 -28.70 -0.43
N GLU A 395 10.18 -27.72 -0.89
CA GLU A 395 11.34 -27.87 -1.74
C GLU A 395 12.58 -27.19 -1.10
N ASP A 396 13.78 -27.55 -1.53
CA ASP A 396 15.02 -26.91 -1.06
C ASP A 396 15.04 -25.42 -1.39
N LYS A 397 14.45 -25.03 -2.53
CA LYS A 397 14.28 -23.61 -2.90
C LYS A 397 13.42 -22.86 -1.90
N ASP A 398 12.37 -23.47 -1.39
CA ASP A 398 11.48 -22.86 -0.39
C ASP A 398 12.26 -22.57 0.91
N ALA A 399 13.16 -23.50 1.31
CA ALA A 399 14.02 -23.34 2.48
C ALA A 399 15.00 -22.17 2.29
N THR A 400 15.59 -22.02 1.10
CA THR A 400 16.47 -20.90 0.78
C THR A 400 15.75 -19.56 0.93
N ILE A 401 14.53 -19.45 0.41
CA ILE A 401 13.73 -18.22 0.54
C ILE A 401 13.38 -17.95 2.01
N LEU A 402 13.06 -18.99 2.79
CA LEU A 402 12.80 -18.82 4.23
C LEU A 402 14.01 -18.29 4.96
N ASP A 403 15.21 -18.80 4.65
CA ASP A 403 16.48 -18.34 5.23
C ASP A 403 16.78 -16.88 4.81
N GLU A 404 16.49 -16.49 3.57
CA GLU A 404 16.58 -15.10 3.11
C GLU A 404 15.63 -14.19 3.88
N VAL A 405 14.40 -14.60 4.11
CA VAL A 405 13.40 -13.87 4.91
C VAL A 405 13.91 -13.67 6.33
N GLN A 406 14.37 -14.73 6.99
CA GLN A 406 14.89 -14.67 8.36
C GLN A 406 16.11 -13.76 8.46
N SER A 407 17.05 -13.87 7.53
CA SER A 407 18.26 -13.06 7.49
C SER A 407 18.00 -11.59 7.21
N ARG A 408 17.10 -11.30 6.27
CA ARG A 408 16.80 -9.94 5.85
C ARG A 408 16.07 -9.16 6.94
N PHE A 409 15.11 -9.82 7.60
CA PHE A 409 14.24 -9.16 8.57
C PHE A 409 14.65 -9.39 10.02
N ASP A 410 15.78 -10.05 10.24
CA ASP A 410 16.31 -10.38 11.58
C ASP A 410 15.22 -11.03 12.48
N VAL A 411 14.50 -11.99 11.92
CA VAL A 411 13.44 -12.73 12.61
C VAL A 411 13.75 -14.23 12.62
N GLU A 412 13.39 -14.89 13.69
CA GLU A 412 13.38 -16.34 13.77
C GLU A 412 11.94 -16.84 13.53
N ILE A 413 11.77 -17.69 12.53
CA ILE A 413 10.50 -18.34 12.24
C ILE A 413 10.65 -19.80 12.66
N PRO A 414 10.11 -20.21 13.82
CA PRO A 414 10.23 -21.58 14.31
C PRO A 414 9.31 -22.53 13.55
N THR A 415 9.56 -23.84 13.73
CA THR A 415 8.65 -24.90 13.28
C THR A 415 7.30 -24.78 14.02
N LEU A 416 6.23 -25.14 13.32
CA LEU A 416 4.89 -25.15 13.90
C LEU A 416 4.84 -26.11 15.10
N PRO A 417 4.45 -25.65 16.30
CA PRO A 417 4.24 -26.53 17.46
C PRO A 417 2.98 -27.37 17.30
N ASP A 418 2.86 -28.45 18.07
CA ASP A 418 1.68 -29.32 18.05
C ASP A 418 0.41 -28.58 18.51
N GLU A 419 0.53 -27.66 19.45
CA GLU A 419 -0.55 -26.82 19.95
C GLU A 419 -0.15 -25.35 19.89
N ILE A 420 -1.06 -24.48 19.41
CA ILE A 420 -0.89 -23.03 19.36
C ILE A 420 -1.88 -22.40 20.35
N ASP A 421 -1.38 -21.59 21.25
CA ASP A 421 -2.26 -20.83 22.17
C ASP A 421 -3.10 -19.82 21.36
N ILE A 422 -4.42 -20.00 21.40
CA ILE A 422 -5.41 -19.16 20.71
C ILE A 422 -5.25 -17.69 21.12
N SER A 423 -4.94 -17.42 22.39
CA SER A 423 -4.75 -16.07 22.90
C SER A 423 -3.54 -15.35 22.27
N SER A 424 -2.63 -16.08 21.64
CA SER A 424 -1.45 -15.52 20.98
C SER A 424 -1.76 -14.88 19.62
N TYR A 425 -2.87 -15.28 18.95
CA TYR A 425 -3.20 -14.83 17.59
C TYR A 425 -4.67 -14.37 17.42
N ILE A 426 -5.48 -14.43 18.49
CA ILE A 426 -6.82 -13.82 18.54
C ILE A 426 -6.87 -12.88 19.74
N GLU A 427 -7.42 -11.68 19.55
CA GLU A 427 -7.71 -10.79 20.65
C GLU A 427 -8.90 -11.33 21.46
N GLY A 428 -8.78 -11.27 22.79
CA GLY A 428 -9.77 -11.80 23.69
C GLY A 428 -11.18 -11.22 23.45
N ARG A 429 -12.16 -12.08 23.54
CA ARG A 429 -13.59 -11.74 23.59
C ARG A 429 -13.92 -10.94 24.83
#